data_7d7fcab0c6a8f37033ec4704b4cdf318
#
_entry.id   7d7fcab0c6a8f37033ec4704b4cdf318
#
_cell.length_a   1.000
_cell.length_b   1.000
_cell.length_c   1.000
_cell.angle_alpha   90.00
_cell.angle_beta   90.00
_cell.angle_gamma   90.00
#
_symmetry.space_group_name_H-M   'P 1'
#
loop_
_entity.id
_entity.type
_entity.pdbx_description
1 polymer ?
#
loop_
_entity_poly.entity_id
_entity_poly.type
_entity_poly.pdbx_seq_one_letter_code
_entity_poly.pdbx_strand_id
1 'polypeptide(L)'
;MLAVTPTFAIPERELDERFVRASGPGGQNVNKVASAVLLTWDYTSSALLDADQKARLGQKLAAALNSRGEIQLRSDEFRDQERNKARALEKLAEKVAAALFVPRKRRLTRPTKASRVRLQETKIQRSRTKKLRGRPDW
;
A
#
# COMPACT_ATOMS: atom_id res chain seq x y z
N MET A 1 16.83 14.13 -5.25
CA MET A 1 16.64 12.78 -4.65
C MET A 1 15.26 12.67 -4.04
N LEU A 2 14.47 11.67 -4.44
CA LEU A 2 13.16 11.40 -3.86
C LEU A 2 13.31 10.51 -2.62
N ALA A 3 13.09 11.06 -1.43
CA ALA A 3 13.09 10.30 -0.18
C ALA A 3 11.87 9.36 -0.14
N VAL A 4 12.10 8.06 0.06
CA VAL A 4 11.05 7.03 0.13
C VAL A 4 10.90 6.51 1.56
N THR A 5 12.01 6.20 2.20
CA THR A 5 12.10 5.81 3.61
C THR A 5 13.27 6.55 4.25
N PRO A 6 13.40 6.55 5.60
CA PRO A 6 14.56 7.17 6.25
C PRO A 6 15.92 6.62 5.77
N THR A 7 15.93 5.40 5.21
CA THR A 7 17.14 4.70 4.77
C THR A 7 17.25 4.53 3.27
N PHE A 8 16.23 4.92 2.49
CA PHE A 8 16.21 4.72 1.05
C PHE A 8 15.64 5.93 0.31
N ALA A 9 16.38 6.41 -0.68
CA ALA A 9 15.97 7.50 -1.57
C ALA A 9 16.26 7.13 -3.03
N ILE A 10 15.36 7.48 -3.94
CA ILE A 10 15.52 7.27 -5.38
C ILE A 10 16.24 8.46 -5.98
N PRO A 11 17.36 8.26 -6.71
CA PRO A 11 18.00 9.34 -7.44
C PRO A 11 17.10 9.87 -8.56
N GLU A 12 17.06 11.17 -8.73
CA GLU A 12 16.26 11.80 -9.82
C GLU A 12 16.67 11.34 -11.21
N ARG A 13 17.94 11.01 -11.41
CA ARG A 13 18.46 10.47 -12.68
C ARG A 13 17.87 9.12 -13.09
N GLU A 14 17.28 8.38 -12.15
CA GLU A 14 16.60 7.10 -12.41
C GLU A 14 15.11 7.30 -12.76
N LEU A 15 14.60 8.52 -12.64
CA LEU A 15 13.22 8.88 -12.90
C LEU A 15 13.09 9.52 -14.28
N ASP A 16 12.24 8.98 -15.13
CA ASP A 16 11.84 9.59 -16.41
C ASP A 16 10.47 10.26 -16.24
N GLU A 17 10.42 11.55 -16.53
CA GLU A 17 9.23 12.37 -16.42
C GLU A 17 8.73 12.77 -17.80
N ARG A 18 7.49 12.47 -18.12
CA ARG A 18 6.83 12.90 -19.36
C ARG A 18 5.56 13.65 -19.08
N PHE A 19 5.40 14.76 -19.74
CA PHE A 19 4.19 15.55 -19.70
C PHE A 19 3.23 15.11 -20.81
N VAL A 20 2.04 14.73 -20.41
CA VAL A 20 1.00 14.23 -21.31
C VAL A 20 -0.28 15.04 -21.13
N ARG A 21 -1.14 15.00 -22.13
CA ARG A 21 -2.46 15.66 -22.02
C ARG A 21 -3.29 14.99 -20.93
N ALA A 22 -3.95 15.80 -20.10
CA ALA A 22 -4.89 15.28 -19.12
C ALA A 22 -6.08 14.64 -19.83
N SER A 23 -6.54 13.48 -19.34
CA SER A 23 -7.76 12.82 -19.83
C SER A 23 -8.92 13.18 -18.90
N GLY A 24 -9.90 13.94 -19.38
CA GLY A 24 -11.10 14.26 -18.61
C GLY A 24 -12.12 15.07 -19.41
N PRO A 25 -13.37 15.11 -18.99
CA PRO A 25 -14.40 15.99 -19.55
C PRO A 25 -14.07 17.42 -19.14
N GLY A 26 -13.23 18.10 -19.90
CA GLY A 26 -12.81 19.48 -19.63
C GLY A 26 -12.86 20.33 -20.89
N GLY A 27 -13.14 21.64 -20.69
CA GLY A 27 -13.23 22.61 -21.75
C GLY A 27 -11.91 22.79 -22.53
N GLN A 28 -11.86 23.75 -23.45
CA GLN A 28 -10.77 23.96 -24.42
C GLN A 28 -9.34 23.99 -23.84
N ASN A 29 -9.16 24.32 -22.56
CA ASN A 29 -7.84 24.34 -21.92
C ASN A 29 -7.23 22.96 -21.68
N VAL A 30 -8.07 21.93 -21.41
CA VAL A 30 -7.62 20.54 -21.15
C VAL A 30 -6.99 19.93 -22.40
N ASN A 31 -7.48 20.34 -23.58
CA ASN A 31 -6.98 19.84 -24.86
C ASN A 31 -5.71 20.54 -25.36
N LYS A 32 -5.32 21.67 -24.78
CA LYS A 32 -4.17 22.49 -25.22
C LYS A 32 -2.95 22.38 -24.32
N VAL A 33 -3.11 22.01 -23.03
CA VAL A 33 -2.02 22.01 -22.04
C VAL A 33 -1.75 20.57 -21.57
N ALA A 34 -0.49 20.13 -21.71
CA ALA A 34 -0.01 18.85 -21.18
C ALA A 34 0.26 18.97 -19.69
N SER A 35 -0.80 19.05 -18.87
CA SER A 35 -0.68 19.22 -17.41
C SER A 35 -0.52 17.91 -16.65
N ALA A 36 -0.87 16.77 -17.25
CA ALA A 36 -0.68 15.47 -16.62
C ALA A 36 0.79 15.03 -16.70
N VAL A 37 1.24 14.38 -15.64
CA VAL A 37 2.61 13.86 -15.51
C VAL A 37 2.57 12.35 -15.53
N LEU A 38 3.40 11.75 -16.39
CA LEU A 38 3.69 10.33 -16.44
C LEU A 38 5.10 10.13 -15.89
N LEU A 39 5.20 9.53 -14.72
CA LEU A 39 6.48 9.24 -14.05
C LEU A 39 6.82 7.77 -14.25
N THR A 40 8.01 7.48 -14.76
CA THR A 40 8.50 6.12 -15.00
C THR A 40 9.80 5.88 -14.22
N TRP A 41 9.92 4.72 -13.60
CA TRP A 41 11.13 4.31 -12.88
C TRP A 41 11.51 2.87 -13.22
N ASP A 42 12.73 2.70 -13.76
CA ASP A 42 13.33 1.39 -13.94
C ASP A 42 14.02 0.95 -12.64
N TYR A 43 13.26 0.31 -11.77
CA TYR A 43 13.75 -0.21 -10.50
C TYR A 43 14.69 -1.43 -10.68
N THR A 44 14.64 -2.09 -11.83
CA THR A 44 15.46 -3.28 -12.10
C THR A 44 16.94 -2.92 -12.32
N SER A 45 17.19 -1.77 -12.94
CA SER A 45 18.54 -1.25 -13.18
C SER A 45 19.13 -0.53 -11.96
N SER A 46 18.31 -0.19 -10.96
CA SER A 46 18.79 0.54 -9.78
C SER A 46 19.81 -0.26 -8.98
N ALA A 47 20.99 0.34 -8.76
CA ALA A 47 22.07 -0.25 -7.95
C ALA A 47 21.80 -0.18 -6.43
N LEU A 48 20.79 0.59 -6.01
CA LEU A 48 20.45 0.81 -4.61
C LEU A 48 19.52 -0.26 -4.02
N LEU A 49 18.98 -1.14 -4.87
CA LEU A 49 18.07 -2.21 -4.48
C LEU A 49 18.78 -3.57 -4.56
N ASP A 50 18.56 -4.39 -3.54
CA ASP A 50 18.96 -5.79 -3.58
C ASP A 50 17.97 -6.66 -4.39
N ALA A 51 18.33 -7.91 -4.66
CA ALA A 51 17.53 -8.83 -5.46
C ALA A 51 16.16 -9.12 -4.82
N ASP A 52 16.09 -9.23 -3.48
CA ASP A 52 14.85 -9.48 -2.75
C ASP A 52 13.92 -8.27 -2.79
N GLN A 53 14.48 -7.07 -2.69
CA GLN A 53 13.73 -5.82 -2.81
C GLN A 53 13.15 -5.64 -4.22
N LYS A 54 13.93 -5.91 -5.26
CA LYS A 54 13.47 -5.90 -6.66
C LYS A 54 12.33 -6.92 -6.88
N ALA A 55 12.48 -8.14 -6.39
CA ALA A 55 11.44 -9.15 -6.48
C ALA A 55 10.14 -8.72 -5.78
N ARG A 56 10.22 -8.12 -4.59
CA ARG A 56 9.06 -7.59 -3.87
C ARG A 56 8.37 -6.45 -4.60
N LEU A 57 9.14 -5.51 -5.15
CA LEU A 57 8.60 -4.40 -5.95
C LEU A 57 7.83 -4.95 -7.15
N GLY A 58 8.42 -5.88 -7.92
CA GLY A 58 7.76 -6.50 -9.07
C GLY A 58 6.47 -7.21 -8.70
N GLN A 59 6.44 -7.94 -7.58
CA GLN A 59 5.23 -8.63 -7.12
C GLN A 59 4.15 -7.67 -6.61
N LYS A 60 4.52 -6.72 -5.73
CA LYS A 60 3.53 -5.84 -5.10
C LYS A 60 3.04 -4.72 -5.99
N LEU A 61 3.86 -4.29 -6.95
CA LEU A 61 3.52 -3.21 -7.88
C LEU A 61 3.23 -3.71 -9.29
N ALA A 62 2.92 -5.00 -9.47
CA ALA A 62 2.63 -5.62 -10.77
C ALA A 62 1.60 -4.82 -11.60
N ALA A 63 0.57 -4.27 -10.94
CA ALA A 63 -0.45 -3.44 -11.61
C ALA A 63 0.04 -2.06 -12.07
N ALA A 64 1.21 -1.62 -11.61
CA ALA A 64 1.83 -0.36 -12.00
C ALA A 64 3.00 -0.56 -12.96
N LEU A 65 3.25 -1.79 -13.40
CA LEU A 65 4.30 -2.09 -14.37
C LEU A 65 3.79 -1.84 -15.80
N ASN A 66 4.64 -1.19 -16.59
CA ASN A 66 4.42 -1.07 -18.03
C ASN A 66 4.90 -2.34 -18.78
N SER A 67 4.77 -2.36 -20.11
CA SER A 67 5.21 -3.48 -20.96
C SER A 67 6.72 -3.76 -20.90
N ARG A 68 7.51 -2.83 -20.40
CA ARG A 68 8.97 -2.97 -20.23
C ARG A 68 9.36 -3.46 -18.82
N GLY A 69 8.38 -3.62 -17.91
CA GLY A 69 8.63 -3.98 -16.53
C GLY A 69 9.07 -2.80 -15.64
N GLU A 70 8.91 -1.55 -16.11
CA GLU A 70 9.20 -0.34 -15.34
C GLU A 70 7.95 0.09 -14.58
N ILE A 71 8.13 0.65 -13.38
CA ILE A 71 7.03 1.22 -12.62
C ILE A 71 6.60 2.53 -13.27
N GLN A 72 5.33 2.61 -13.67
CA GLN A 72 4.76 3.77 -14.33
C GLN A 72 3.56 4.30 -13.57
N LEU A 73 3.60 5.59 -13.24
CA LEU A 73 2.53 6.27 -12.50
C LEU A 73 2.11 7.54 -13.22
N ARG A 74 0.80 7.76 -13.30
CA ARG A 74 0.21 8.97 -13.86
C ARG A 74 -0.39 9.83 -12.76
N SER A 75 -0.22 11.14 -12.87
CA SER A 75 -0.90 12.13 -12.04
C SER A 75 -1.51 13.22 -12.93
N ASP A 76 -2.83 13.38 -12.83
CA ASP A 76 -3.63 14.37 -13.56
C ASP A 76 -4.73 14.98 -12.64
N GLU A 77 -4.47 14.96 -11.33
CA GLU A 77 -5.43 15.38 -10.29
C GLU A 77 -5.59 16.91 -10.24
N PHE A 78 -4.56 17.63 -10.65
CA PHE A 78 -4.53 19.09 -10.58
C PHE A 78 -4.48 19.72 -11.98
N ARG A 79 -4.91 20.99 -12.08
CA ARG A 79 -4.76 21.76 -13.31
C ARG A 79 -3.32 22.20 -13.56
N ASP A 80 -2.53 22.27 -12.50
CA ASP A 80 -1.15 22.73 -12.49
C ASP A 80 -0.19 21.56 -12.67
N GLN A 81 0.72 21.70 -13.60
CA GLN A 81 1.73 20.70 -13.96
C GLN A 81 2.70 20.41 -12.80
N GLU A 82 3.16 21.44 -12.09
CA GLU A 82 4.09 21.28 -10.97
C GLU A 82 3.45 20.51 -9.82
N ARG A 83 2.17 20.78 -9.54
CA ARG A 83 1.42 20.05 -8.52
C ARG A 83 1.19 18.60 -8.91
N ASN A 84 0.95 18.32 -10.17
CA ASN A 84 0.84 16.95 -10.67
C ASN A 84 2.18 16.21 -10.59
N LYS A 85 3.30 16.90 -10.86
CA LYS A 85 4.64 16.35 -10.68
C LYS A 85 4.91 16.00 -9.21
N ALA A 86 4.68 16.93 -8.30
CA ALA A 86 4.85 16.69 -6.87
C ALA A 86 4.00 15.49 -6.41
N ARG A 87 2.74 15.43 -6.85
CA ARG A 87 1.84 14.33 -6.53
C ARG A 87 2.27 12.98 -7.11
N ALA A 88 2.81 12.96 -8.32
CA ALA A 88 3.36 11.74 -8.93
C ALA A 88 4.55 11.19 -8.12
N LEU A 89 5.45 12.09 -7.68
CA LEU A 89 6.59 11.72 -6.84
C LEU A 89 6.15 11.20 -5.47
N GLU A 90 5.19 11.86 -4.81
CA GLU A 90 4.60 11.36 -3.56
C GLU A 90 3.98 9.98 -3.73
N LYS A 91 3.15 9.77 -4.76
CA LYS A 91 2.56 8.47 -5.06
C LYS A 91 3.61 7.38 -5.27
N LEU A 92 4.69 7.70 -5.95
CA LEU A 92 5.79 6.75 -6.15
C LEU A 92 6.43 6.39 -4.81
N ALA A 93 6.77 7.40 -3.99
CA ALA A 93 7.39 7.21 -2.69
C ALA A 93 6.49 6.35 -1.77
N GLU A 94 5.20 6.66 -1.67
CA GLU A 94 4.22 5.91 -0.87
C GLU A 94 4.13 4.44 -1.32
N LYS A 95 4.00 4.20 -2.63
CA LYS A 95 3.88 2.84 -3.20
C LYS A 95 5.14 2.01 -2.98
N VAL A 96 6.32 2.61 -3.22
CA VAL A 96 7.61 1.94 -3.04
C VAL A 96 7.86 1.66 -1.55
N ALA A 97 7.59 2.61 -0.65
CA ALA A 97 7.70 2.41 0.79
C ALA A 97 6.80 1.26 1.28
N ALA A 98 5.54 1.24 0.85
CA ALA A 98 4.60 0.17 1.17
C ALA A 98 5.03 -1.19 0.59
N ALA A 99 5.63 -1.21 -0.61
CA ALA A 99 6.13 -2.43 -1.23
C ALA A 99 7.37 -2.97 -0.55
N LEU A 100 8.30 -2.10 -0.13
CA LEU A 100 9.52 -2.49 0.59
C LEU A 100 9.25 -2.88 2.05
N PHE A 101 8.11 -2.45 2.61
CA PHE A 101 7.75 -2.79 3.98
C PHE A 101 7.58 -4.30 4.17
N VAL A 102 8.35 -4.88 5.08
CA VAL A 102 8.26 -6.28 5.50
C VAL A 102 7.53 -6.35 6.83
N PRO A 103 6.28 -6.84 6.88
CA PRO A 103 5.55 -6.94 8.12
C PRO A 103 6.22 -7.97 9.05
N ARG A 104 6.37 -7.60 10.31
CA ARG A 104 6.92 -8.51 11.33
C ARG A 104 5.97 -9.69 11.50
N LYS A 105 6.50 -10.92 11.47
CA LYS A 105 5.71 -12.14 11.70
C LYS A 105 5.02 -12.06 13.06
N ARG A 106 3.70 -12.10 13.05
CA ARG A 106 2.89 -12.05 14.28
C ARG A 106 3.07 -13.36 15.05
N ARG A 107 3.51 -13.25 16.29
CA ARG A 107 3.56 -14.41 17.20
C ARG A 107 2.14 -14.71 17.70
N LEU A 108 1.78 -15.98 17.72
CA LEU A 108 0.51 -16.41 18.31
C LEU A 108 0.51 -16.08 19.82
N THR A 109 -0.51 -15.35 20.25
CA THR A 109 -0.73 -15.04 21.67
C THR A 109 -1.57 -16.15 22.30
N ARG A 110 -1.21 -16.56 23.51
CA ARG A 110 -2.02 -17.51 24.30
C ARG A 110 -2.97 -16.74 25.21
N PRO A 111 -4.19 -17.23 25.44
CA PRO A 111 -5.10 -16.65 26.42
C PRO A 111 -4.47 -16.58 27.81
N THR A 112 -4.70 -15.49 28.53
CA THR A 112 -4.19 -15.31 29.89
C THR A 112 -4.84 -16.30 30.85
N LYS A 113 -4.18 -16.60 31.99
CA LYS A 113 -4.75 -17.46 33.06
C LYS A 113 -6.11 -16.92 33.52
N ALA A 114 -6.22 -15.61 33.73
CA ALA A 114 -7.46 -14.97 34.13
C ALA A 114 -8.60 -15.14 33.11
N SER A 115 -8.30 -15.05 31.82
CA SER A 115 -9.29 -15.28 30.74
C SER A 115 -9.82 -16.72 30.76
N ARG A 116 -8.95 -17.72 31.00
CA ARG A 116 -9.34 -19.13 31.12
C ARG A 116 -10.23 -19.36 32.33
N VAL A 117 -9.88 -18.79 33.49
CA VAL A 117 -10.67 -18.90 34.71
C VAL A 117 -12.07 -18.30 34.51
N ARG A 118 -12.16 -17.07 33.98
CA ARG A 118 -13.46 -16.44 33.67
C ARG A 118 -14.33 -17.28 32.73
N LEU A 119 -13.71 -17.86 31.68
CA LEU A 119 -14.43 -18.73 30.75
C LEU A 119 -14.97 -19.98 31.47
N GLN A 120 -14.16 -20.58 32.36
CA GLN A 120 -14.56 -21.76 33.15
C GLN A 120 -15.69 -21.41 34.13
N GLU A 121 -15.59 -20.31 34.86
CA GLU A 121 -16.64 -19.82 35.77
C GLU A 121 -17.96 -19.58 35.03
N THR A 122 -17.90 -18.92 33.86
CA THR A 122 -19.08 -18.69 33.00
C THR A 122 -19.72 -20.02 32.56
N LYS A 123 -18.90 -21.02 32.19
CA LYS A 123 -19.40 -22.36 31.82
C LYS A 123 -20.07 -23.05 33.01
N ILE A 124 -19.47 -22.97 34.20
CA ILE A 124 -20.05 -23.56 35.42
C ILE A 124 -21.38 -22.90 35.75
N GLN A 125 -21.46 -21.57 35.75
CA GLN A 125 -22.70 -20.84 36.01
C GLN A 125 -23.81 -21.22 35.00
N ARG A 126 -23.49 -21.27 33.68
CA ARG A 126 -24.45 -21.71 32.68
C ARG A 126 -24.90 -23.14 32.87
N SER A 127 -24.01 -24.04 33.28
CA SER A 127 -24.32 -25.42 33.59
C SER A 127 -25.29 -25.52 34.80
N ARG A 128 -25.02 -24.75 35.88
CA ARG A 128 -25.91 -24.67 37.05
C ARG A 128 -27.29 -24.16 36.66
N THR A 129 -27.37 -23.09 35.92
CA THR A 129 -28.65 -22.54 35.45
C THR A 129 -29.41 -23.54 34.56
N LYS A 130 -28.71 -24.30 33.71
CA LYS A 130 -29.33 -25.36 32.91
C LYS A 130 -29.91 -26.50 33.80
N LYS A 131 -29.20 -26.93 34.83
CA LYS A 131 -29.66 -27.95 35.76
C LYS A 131 -30.89 -27.49 36.53
N LEU A 132 -30.98 -26.22 36.91
CA LEU A 132 -32.12 -25.65 37.63
C LEU A 132 -33.37 -25.47 36.75
N ARG A 133 -33.25 -25.53 35.45
CA ARG A 133 -34.38 -25.42 34.50
C ARG A 133 -35.20 -26.68 34.44
N GLY A 134 -35.19 -27.60 35.37
CA GLY A 134 -36.01 -28.79 35.48
C GLY A 134 -36.75 -29.25 34.21
N ARG A 135 -36.94 -30.53 34.03
CA ARG A 135 -37.84 -31.05 32.99
C ARG A 135 -39.26 -30.62 33.40
N PRO A 136 -40.10 -30.02 32.54
CA PRO A 136 -41.49 -29.82 32.87
C PRO A 136 -42.12 -31.21 33.11
N ASP A 137 -42.66 -31.42 34.27
CA ASP A 137 -43.48 -32.60 34.55
C ASP A 137 -44.79 -32.43 33.75
N TRP A 138 -44.86 -33.13 32.65
CA TRP A 138 -46.11 -33.29 31.85
C TRP A 138 -46.70 -34.65 32.20
#